data_5baf6e98bcd8bd28f4106c320dd7f5d8
#
_entry.id   5baf6e98bcd8bd28f4106c320dd7f5d8
#
_cell.length_a   1.000
_cell.length_b   1.000
_cell.length_c   1.000
_cell.angle_alpha   90.00
_cell.angle_beta   90.00
_cell.angle_gamma   90.00
#
_symmetry.space_group_name_H-M   'P 1'
#
loop_
_entity.id
_entity.type
_entity.pdbx_description
1 polymer ?
#
loop_
_entity_poly.entity_id
_entity_poly.type
_entity_poly.pdbx_seq_one_letter_code
_entity_poly.pdbx_strand_id
1 'polypeptide(L)'
;MICIPITASSNKEALHDIEHSCLTAGAIEIRMDLIVDGSLSALIAAARRNSRKVEIIVTCRKKAEAAQMDAADGSEKESEDQKNKKMAILKQAVDLGADFIDIELSEGADAIQELKSYCKKGDGSIKKKDGSTKLIISCHDFKRTPGLARLKELFHQCRKYDPGIVKIVTFAHKPEDNLRMMSLIPYAQKHKQE
;
A
#
# COMPACT_ATOMS: atom_id res chain seq x y z
N MET A 1 4.02 -0.22 15.72
CA MET A 1 4.46 -1.24 14.75
C MET A 1 5.34 -0.55 13.73
N ILE A 2 6.47 -1.15 13.34
CA ILE A 2 7.38 -0.64 12.31
C ILE A 2 7.09 -1.41 11.02
N CYS A 3 6.87 -0.68 9.91
CA CYS A 3 6.76 -1.25 8.57
C CYS A 3 8.03 -0.93 7.79
N ILE A 4 8.67 -1.94 7.20
CA ILE A 4 9.88 -1.78 6.38
C ILE A 4 9.50 -2.00 4.92
N PRO A 5 9.68 -0.99 4.01
CA PRO A 5 9.45 -1.18 2.60
C PRO A 5 10.60 -1.96 1.95
N ILE A 6 10.26 -2.96 1.15
CA ILE A 6 11.19 -3.72 0.31
C ILE A 6 11.21 -3.03 -1.06
N THR A 7 12.26 -2.25 -1.29
CA THR A 7 12.42 -1.39 -2.47
C THR A 7 13.54 -1.86 -3.41
N ALA A 8 13.93 -3.12 -3.27
CA ALA A 8 14.94 -3.75 -4.11
C ALA A 8 14.58 -3.68 -5.61
N SER A 9 15.58 -3.68 -6.48
CA SER A 9 15.40 -3.63 -7.93
C SER A 9 15.23 -5.01 -8.56
N SER A 10 15.67 -6.06 -7.87
CA SER A 10 15.63 -7.45 -8.34
C SER A 10 14.97 -8.39 -7.32
N ASN A 11 14.47 -9.53 -7.82
CA ASN A 11 13.89 -10.56 -6.96
C ASN A 11 14.90 -11.11 -5.95
N LYS A 12 16.18 -11.25 -6.34
CA LYS A 12 17.26 -11.76 -5.47
C LYS A 12 17.53 -10.80 -4.30
N GLU A 13 17.63 -9.51 -4.57
CA GLU A 13 17.80 -8.49 -3.53
C GLU A 13 16.58 -8.42 -2.63
N ALA A 14 15.38 -8.47 -3.20
CA ALA A 14 14.13 -8.44 -2.43
C ALA A 14 14.02 -9.63 -1.46
N LEU A 15 14.44 -10.82 -1.86
CA LEU A 15 14.46 -11.99 -0.99
C LEU A 15 15.44 -11.79 0.18
N HIS A 16 16.62 -11.24 -0.08
CA HIS A 16 17.61 -10.91 0.96
C HIS A 16 17.08 -9.86 1.94
N ASP A 17 16.47 -8.79 1.43
CA ASP A 17 15.91 -7.71 2.26
C ASP A 17 14.76 -8.23 3.14
N ILE A 18 13.91 -9.12 2.61
CA ILE A 18 12.82 -9.76 3.36
C ILE A 18 13.37 -10.57 4.53
N GLU A 19 14.43 -11.37 4.32
CA GLU A 19 15.05 -12.18 5.38
C GLU A 19 15.48 -11.31 6.56
N HIS A 20 16.15 -10.19 6.29
CA HIS A 20 16.63 -9.28 7.32
C HIS A 20 15.50 -8.46 7.95
N SER A 21 14.57 -7.95 7.15
CA SER A 21 13.47 -7.13 7.64
C SER A 21 12.52 -7.90 8.54
N CYS A 22 12.25 -9.18 8.26
CA CYS A 22 11.37 -10.02 9.07
C CYS A 22 11.88 -10.30 10.49
N LEU A 23 13.16 -10.01 10.77
CA LEU A 23 13.73 -10.18 12.13
C LEU A 23 13.24 -9.10 13.09
N THR A 24 12.96 -7.90 12.59
CA THR A 24 12.68 -6.71 13.43
C THR A 24 11.38 -6.00 13.09
N ALA A 25 10.87 -6.15 11.86
CA ALA A 25 9.66 -5.49 11.41
C ALA A 25 8.39 -6.15 11.95
N GLY A 26 7.39 -5.34 12.30
CA GLY A 26 6.03 -5.82 12.52
C GLY A 26 5.26 -5.98 11.21
N ALA A 27 5.64 -5.23 10.16
CA ALA A 27 5.12 -5.34 8.81
C ALA A 27 6.22 -5.12 7.78
N ILE A 28 6.07 -5.71 6.58
CA ILE A 28 6.88 -5.40 5.40
C ILE A 28 5.95 -4.95 4.27
N GLU A 29 6.40 -3.99 3.46
CA GLU A 29 5.69 -3.53 2.25
C GLU A 29 6.49 -3.96 1.01
N ILE A 30 5.96 -4.95 0.26
CA ILE A 30 6.61 -5.45 -0.96
C ILE A 30 6.20 -4.53 -2.13
N ARG A 31 7.16 -3.79 -2.67
CA ARG A 31 7.00 -2.80 -3.75
C ARG A 31 7.18 -3.46 -5.12
N MET A 32 6.12 -4.15 -5.59
CA MET A 32 6.14 -4.88 -6.87
C MET A 32 6.37 -3.99 -8.10
N ASP A 33 6.12 -2.71 -7.99
CA ASP A 33 6.40 -1.70 -9.03
C ASP A 33 7.91 -1.43 -9.21
N LEU A 34 8.73 -1.74 -8.22
CA LEU A 34 10.19 -1.52 -8.25
C LEU A 34 10.97 -2.80 -8.60
N ILE A 35 10.42 -3.98 -8.33
CA ILE A 35 11.11 -5.26 -8.51
C ILE A 35 10.88 -5.78 -9.93
N VAL A 36 11.85 -5.61 -10.82
CA VAL A 36 11.69 -5.86 -12.27
C VAL A 36 11.37 -7.32 -12.60
N ASP A 37 12.04 -8.27 -11.95
CA ASP A 37 11.90 -9.72 -12.13
C ASP A 37 11.19 -10.40 -10.96
N GLY A 38 10.35 -9.64 -10.23
CA GLY A 38 9.76 -10.05 -8.97
C GLY A 38 8.77 -11.22 -9.10
N SER A 39 9.05 -12.32 -8.42
CA SER A 39 8.11 -13.40 -8.20
C SER A 39 7.34 -13.18 -6.90
N LEU A 40 6.14 -12.61 -6.97
CA LEU A 40 5.32 -12.30 -5.79
C LEU A 40 5.09 -13.53 -4.90
N SER A 41 4.89 -14.71 -5.50
CA SER A 41 4.72 -15.97 -4.76
C SER A 41 5.98 -16.33 -3.97
N ALA A 42 7.18 -16.19 -4.57
CA ALA A 42 8.44 -16.45 -3.88
C ALA A 42 8.69 -15.48 -2.74
N LEU A 43 8.39 -14.18 -2.93
CA LEU A 43 8.58 -13.12 -1.94
C LEU A 43 7.64 -13.32 -0.73
N ILE A 44 6.36 -13.58 -0.95
CA ILE A 44 5.39 -13.86 0.14
C ILE A 44 5.79 -15.15 0.87
N ALA A 45 6.16 -16.21 0.14
CA ALA A 45 6.60 -17.46 0.76
C ALA A 45 7.86 -17.27 1.61
N ALA A 46 8.83 -16.46 1.16
CA ALA A 46 10.02 -16.12 1.94
C ALA A 46 9.65 -15.38 3.23
N ALA A 47 8.80 -14.36 3.15
CA ALA A 47 8.34 -13.61 4.32
C ALA A 47 7.67 -14.54 5.35
N ARG A 48 6.78 -15.43 4.92
CA ARG A 48 6.08 -16.39 5.79
C ARG A 48 7.01 -17.45 6.41
N ARG A 49 8.08 -17.85 5.71
CA ARG A 49 9.10 -18.76 6.27
C ARG A 49 9.92 -18.08 7.37
N ASN A 50 10.30 -16.82 7.16
CA ASN A 50 11.13 -16.09 8.12
C ASN A 50 10.34 -15.60 9.33
N SER A 51 9.07 -15.21 9.17
CA SER A 51 8.21 -14.82 10.29
C SER A 51 6.73 -15.05 9.99
N ARG A 52 6.07 -15.83 10.83
CA ARG A 52 4.61 -16.00 10.76
C ARG A 52 3.84 -14.83 11.37
N LYS A 53 4.52 -13.91 12.05
CA LYS A 53 3.91 -12.78 12.76
C LYS A 53 3.99 -11.47 11.97
N VAL A 54 4.91 -11.38 10.98
CA VAL A 54 5.04 -10.19 10.17
C VAL A 54 3.82 -10.02 9.28
N GLU A 55 3.25 -8.81 9.26
CA GLU A 55 2.19 -8.45 8.32
C GLU A 55 2.80 -8.13 6.96
N ILE A 56 2.21 -8.67 5.91
CA ILE A 56 2.66 -8.49 4.52
C ILE A 56 1.72 -7.54 3.81
N ILE A 57 2.25 -6.41 3.38
CA ILE A 57 1.58 -5.42 2.54
C ILE A 57 2.13 -5.58 1.13
N VAL A 58 1.27 -5.64 0.11
CA VAL A 58 1.68 -5.63 -1.28
C VAL A 58 1.21 -4.34 -1.93
N THR A 59 2.17 -3.63 -2.54
CA THR A 59 1.95 -2.35 -3.22
C THR A 59 2.45 -2.45 -4.66
N CYS A 60 1.65 -1.94 -5.60
CA CYS A 60 2.05 -1.78 -7.01
C CYS A 60 1.60 -0.40 -7.48
N ARG A 61 2.52 0.58 -7.51
CA ARG A 61 2.24 1.97 -7.85
C ARG A 61 2.43 2.27 -9.32
N LYS A 62 1.90 3.41 -9.75
CA LYS A 62 2.16 3.96 -11.08
C LYS A 62 3.64 4.36 -11.21
N LYS A 63 4.26 4.05 -12.34
CA LYS A 63 5.65 4.47 -12.61
C LYS A 63 5.83 5.99 -12.52
N ALA A 64 4.82 6.77 -12.93
CA ALA A 64 4.84 8.23 -12.84
C ALA A 64 4.97 8.75 -11.38
N GLU A 65 4.49 8.03 -10.39
CA GLU A 65 4.60 8.42 -8.97
C GLU A 65 5.95 8.01 -8.37
N ALA A 66 6.51 6.87 -8.80
CA ALA A 66 7.87 6.47 -8.43
C ALA A 66 8.92 7.42 -9.02
N ALA A 67 8.67 7.96 -10.22
CA ALA A 67 9.55 8.92 -10.90
C ALA A 67 9.37 10.37 -10.41
N GLN A 68 8.29 10.72 -9.73
CA GLN A 68 8.05 12.08 -9.22
C GLN A 68 8.96 12.50 -8.06
N MET A 69 9.73 11.59 -7.50
CA MET A 69 10.84 12.00 -6.62
C MET A 69 11.95 12.74 -7.40
N ASP A 70 12.01 12.58 -8.74
CA ASP A 70 13.09 13.15 -9.59
C ASP A 70 12.61 13.99 -10.79
N ALA A 71 11.31 14.10 -11.11
CA ALA A 71 10.85 14.75 -12.34
C ALA A 71 9.69 15.74 -12.12
N ALA A 72 9.87 16.94 -12.71
CA ALA A 72 8.98 18.10 -12.58
C ALA A 72 7.70 18.05 -13.44
N ASP A 73 7.46 17.01 -14.24
CA ASP A 73 6.28 16.94 -15.11
C ASP A 73 5.73 15.51 -15.21
N GLY A 74 4.70 15.26 -14.41
CA GLY A 74 4.06 13.94 -14.26
C GLY A 74 2.73 13.83 -15.00
N SER A 75 2.68 14.05 -16.32
CA SER A 75 1.44 13.93 -17.12
C SER A 75 1.32 12.67 -17.98
N GLU A 76 2.15 11.65 -17.80
CA GLU A 76 1.92 10.38 -18.49
C GLU A 76 0.69 9.67 -17.89
N LYS A 77 -0.39 9.64 -18.67
CA LYS A 77 -1.56 8.82 -18.34
C LYS A 77 -1.15 7.36 -18.35
N GLU A 78 -1.36 6.68 -17.22
CA GLU A 78 -1.17 5.23 -17.13
C GLU A 78 -1.97 4.53 -18.22
N SER A 79 -1.31 3.65 -18.99
CA SER A 79 -2.00 2.86 -20.01
C SER A 79 -2.97 1.86 -19.37
N GLU A 80 -3.98 1.43 -20.12
CA GLU A 80 -4.93 0.43 -19.67
C GLU A 80 -4.22 -0.89 -19.32
N ASP A 81 -3.18 -1.27 -20.08
CA ASP A 81 -2.36 -2.45 -19.80
C ASP A 81 -1.61 -2.36 -18.47
N GLN A 82 -1.12 -1.17 -18.10
CA GLN A 82 -0.46 -0.95 -16.81
C GLN A 82 -1.43 -1.08 -15.64
N LYS A 83 -2.64 -0.53 -15.78
CA LYS A 83 -3.72 -0.68 -14.80
C LYS A 83 -4.11 -2.13 -14.63
N ASN A 84 -4.30 -2.86 -15.73
CA ASN A 84 -4.66 -4.26 -15.71
C ASN A 84 -3.58 -5.12 -15.04
N LYS A 85 -2.29 -4.87 -15.32
CA LYS A 85 -1.17 -5.54 -14.66
C LYS A 85 -1.16 -5.28 -13.16
N LYS A 86 -1.34 -4.03 -12.74
CA LYS A 86 -1.43 -3.66 -11.33
C LYS A 86 -2.57 -4.39 -10.63
N MET A 87 -3.76 -4.36 -11.20
CA MET A 87 -4.93 -5.07 -10.67
C MET A 87 -4.69 -6.57 -10.56
N ALA A 88 -4.04 -7.18 -11.54
CA ALA A 88 -3.68 -8.60 -11.52
C ALA A 88 -2.69 -8.93 -10.39
N ILE A 89 -1.66 -8.10 -10.18
CA ILE A 89 -0.70 -8.26 -9.08
C ILE A 89 -1.39 -8.16 -7.72
N LEU A 90 -2.27 -7.18 -7.52
CA LEU A 90 -2.98 -7.00 -6.25
C LEU A 90 -3.95 -8.16 -5.98
N LYS A 91 -4.64 -8.68 -6.99
CA LYS A 91 -5.48 -9.88 -6.86
C LYS A 91 -4.64 -11.11 -6.54
N GLN A 92 -3.52 -11.31 -7.22
CA GLN A 92 -2.58 -12.39 -6.93
C GLN A 92 -2.06 -12.30 -5.48
N ALA A 93 -1.81 -11.10 -4.97
CA ALA A 93 -1.42 -10.91 -3.57
C ALA A 93 -2.51 -11.40 -2.58
N VAL A 94 -3.79 -11.16 -2.90
CA VAL A 94 -4.92 -11.68 -2.12
C VAL A 94 -4.91 -13.21 -2.13
N ASP A 95 -4.77 -13.83 -3.30
CA ASP A 95 -4.75 -15.29 -3.46
C ASP A 95 -3.57 -15.95 -2.72
N LEU A 96 -2.42 -15.26 -2.68
CA LEU A 96 -1.21 -15.69 -1.97
C LEU A 96 -1.26 -15.39 -0.46
N GLY A 97 -2.32 -14.77 0.03
CA GLY A 97 -2.53 -14.53 1.46
C GLY A 97 -1.72 -13.35 2.01
N ALA A 98 -1.51 -12.27 1.26
CA ALA A 98 -1.06 -11.00 1.81
C ALA A 98 -2.03 -10.48 2.87
N ASP A 99 -1.54 -9.79 3.92
CA ASP A 99 -2.41 -9.25 4.96
C ASP A 99 -3.12 -7.98 4.49
N PHE A 100 -2.41 -7.19 3.69
CA PHE A 100 -2.92 -5.97 3.10
C PHE A 100 -2.50 -5.85 1.63
N ILE A 101 -3.34 -5.18 0.85
CA ILE A 101 -2.99 -4.64 -0.48
C ILE A 101 -3.24 -3.14 -0.48
N ASP A 102 -2.33 -2.38 -1.10
CA ASP A 102 -2.40 -0.90 -1.17
C ASP A 102 -2.91 -0.48 -2.55
N ILE A 103 -4.03 0.24 -2.58
CA ILE A 103 -4.58 0.89 -3.77
C ILE A 103 -4.75 2.38 -3.53
N GLU A 104 -4.41 3.19 -4.54
CA GLU A 104 -4.55 4.64 -4.44
C GLU A 104 -5.98 5.09 -4.66
N LEU A 105 -6.39 6.13 -3.91
CA LEU A 105 -7.70 6.77 -4.08
C LEU A 105 -7.90 7.29 -5.52
N SER A 106 -6.82 7.69 -6.18
CA SER A 106 -6.79 8.18 -7.55
C SER A 106 -7.14 7.13 -8.62
N GLU A 107 -7.13 5.83 -8.27
CA GLU A 107 -7.53 4.75 -9.20
C GLU A 107 -9.04 4.74 -9.49
N GLY A 108 -9.81 5.44 -8.66
CA GLY A 108 -11.25 5.59 -8.83
C GLY A 108 -12.10 4.52 -8.13
N ALA A 109 -13.39 4.79 -8.07
CA ALA A 109 -14.33 3.99 -7.30
C ALA A 109 -14.44 2.55 -7.81
N ASP A 110 -14.45 2.34 -9.12
CA ASP A 110 -14.66 1.02 -9.72
C ASP A 110 -13.52 0.06 -9.38
N ALA A 111 -12.27 0.50 -9.54
CA ALA A 111 -11.09 -0.31 -9.21
C ALA A 111 -11.02 -0.65 -7.71
N ILE A 112 -11.34 0.32 -6.84
CA ILE A 112 -11.38 0.11 -5.38
C ILE A 112 -12.47 -0.90 -5.00
N GLN A 113 -13.67 -0.78 -5.57
CA GLN A 113 -14.79 -1.69 -5.27
C GLN A 113 -14.53 -3.10 -5.82
N GLU A 114 -13.89 -3.21 -6.98
CA GLU A 114 -13.48 -4.48 -7.54
C GLU A 114 -12.53 -5.22 -6.60
N LEU A 115 -11.44 -4.57 -6.14
CA LEU A 115 -10.51 -5.18 -5.19
C LEU A 115 -11.15 -5.45 -3.84
N LYS A 116 -11.99 -4.55 -3.33
CA LYS A 116 -12.73 -4.78 -2.08
C LYS A 116 -13.61 -6.03 -2.17
N SER A 117 -14.30 -6.20 -3.30
CA SER A 117 -15.13 -7.38 -3.55
C SER A 117 -14.29 -8.65 -3.67
N TYR A 118 -13.12 -8.54 -4.32
CA TYR A 118 -12.17 -9.64 -4.45
C TYR A 118 -11.62 -10.09 -3.09
N CYS A 119 -11.23 -9.15 -2.23
CA CYS A 119 -10.76 -9.46 -0.87
C CYS A 119 -11.82 -10.19 -0.03
N LYS A 120 -13.12 -9.88 -0.23
CA LYS A 120 -14.22 -10.54 0.51
C LYS A 120 -14.54 -11.95 -0.01
N LYS A 121 -14.37 -12.17 -1.30
CA LYS A 121 -14.65 -13.45 -1.96
C LYS A 121 -13.51 -14.44 -1.78
N GLY A 122 -12.32 -13.97 -1.41
CA GLY A 122 -11.08 -14.71 -1.43
C GLY A 122 -11.21 -16.08 -0.82
N ASP A 123 -11.39 -17.07 -1.69
CA ASP A 123 -11.25 -18.46 -1.41
C ASP A 123 -9.75 -18.85 -1.54
N GLY A 124 -8.88 -17.97 -1.07
CA GLY A 124 -7.46 -18.22 -1.10
C GLY A 124 -7.19 -19.59 -0.49
N SER A 125 -6.56 -20.47 -1.26
CA SER A 125 -6.14 -21.83 -0.85
C SER A 125 -5.32 -21.84 0.45
N ILE A 126 -4.94 -20.65 0.95
CA ILE A 126 -4.33 -20.40 2.26
C ILE A 126 -5.38 -19.76 3.16
N LYS A 127 -6.19 -20.59 3.83
CA LYS A 127 -7.11 -20.13 4.88
C LYS A 127 -6.30 -19.47 5.99
N LYS A 128 -6.35 -18.13 6.07
CA LYS A 128 -5.87 -17.44 7.27
C LYS A 128 -6.82 -17.73 8.43
N LYS A 129 -6.22 -18.00 9.61
CA LYS A 129 -6.96 -18.31 10.83
C LYS A 129 -7.88 -17.17 11.28
N ASP A 130 -7.61 -15.92 10.86
CA ASP A 130 -8.22 -14.67 11.36
C ASP A 130 -8.72 -13.68 10.28
N GLY A 131 -8.91 -14.10 9.03
CA GLY A 131 -9.62 -13.21 8.11
C GLY A 131 -9.03 -12.99 6.73
N SER A 132 -9.81 -12.31 5.89
CA SER A 132 -9.51 -11.89 4.53
C SER A 132 -8.42 -10.82 4.47
N THR A 133 -7.74 -10.72 3.33
CA THR A 133 -6.87 -9.57 3.01
C THR A 133 -7.63 -8.26 3.14
N LYS A 134 -7.02 -7.24 3.75
CA LYS A 134 -7.64 -5.93 3.95
C LYS A 134 -7.07 -4.90 2.97
N LEU A 135 -7.87 -3.90 2.63
CA LEU A 135 -7.43 -2.78 1.80
C LEU A 135 -6.71 -1.72 2.63
N ILE A 136 -5.59 -1.22 2.10
CA ILE A 136 -5.06 0.10 2.40
C ILE A 136 -5.52 1.01 1.27
N ILE A 137 -6.17 2.13 1.60
CA ILE A 137 -6.46 3.17 0.62
C ILE A 137 -5.51 4.32 0.87
N SER A 138 -4.67 4.60 -0.13
CA SER A 138 -3.60 5.57 -0.03
C SER A 138 -3.84 6.83 -0.86
N CYS A 139 -3.30 7.95 -0.39
CA CYS A 139 -3.22 9.23 -1.08
C CYS A 139 -1.82 9.78 -0.93
N HIS A 140 -1.25 10.31 -2.03
CA HIS A 140 0.09 10.89 -2.04
C HIS A 140 0.07 12.31 -2.60
N ASP A 141 0.77 13.22 -1.91
CA ASP A 141 1.11 14.57 -2.41
C ASP A 141 2.61 14.77 -2.22
N PHE A 142 3.39 14.49 -3.26
CA PHE A 142 4.85 14.62 -3.23
C PHE A 142 5.34 16.06 -3.40
N LYS A 143 4.40 17.02 -3.56
CA LYS A 143 4.75 18.43 -3.75
C LYS A 143 4.61 19.25 -2.47
N ARG A 144 3.68 18.91 -1.58
CA ARG A 144 3.39 19.70 -0.39
C ARG A 144 2.58 18.93 0.65
N THR A 145 2.46 19.50 1.84
CA THR A 145 1.48 19.11 2.85
C THR A 145 0.28 20.06 2.81
N PRO A 146 -0.90 19.59 2.41
CA PRO A 146 -2.12 20.40 2.36
C PRO A 146 -2.54 20.92 3.74
N GLY A 147 -3.43 21.92 3.76
CA GLY A 147 -4.06 22.40 5.00
C GLY A 147 -4.89 21.31 5.68
N LEU A 148 -5.07 21.43 7.00
CA LEU A 148 -5.74 20.42 7.83
C LEU A 148 -7.15 20.08 7.34
N ALA A 149 -7.91 21.06 6.83
CA ALA A 149 -9.25 20.83 6.27
C ALA A 149 -9.20 19.85 5.10
N ARG A 150 -8.24 20.04 4.17
CA ARG A 150 -8.06 19.14 3.02
C ARG A 150 -7.58 17.76 3.44
N LEU A 151 -6.70 17.66 4.44
CA LEU A 151 -6.24 16.37 4.97
C LEU A 151 -7.40 15.57 5.59
N LYS A 152 -8.29 16.24 6.33
CA LYS A 152 -9.51 15.62 6.87
C LYS A 152 -10.47 15.16 5.75
N GLU A 153 -10.63 15.97 4.71
CA GLU A 153 -11.43 15.62 3.55
C GLU A 153 -10.88 14.36 2.85
N LEU A 154 -9.57 14.29 2.60
CA LEU A 154 -8.90 13.10 2.05
C LEU A 154 -9.11 11.88 2.93
N PHE A 155 -8.99 12.02 4.25
CA PHE A 155 -9.29 10.95 5.19
C PHE A 155 -10.71 10.43 5.01
N HIS A 156 -11.73 11.29 4.95
CA HIS A 156 -13.11 10.88 4.75
C HIS A 156 -13.36 10.28 3.36
N GLN A 157 -12.69 10.80 2.31
CA GLN A 157 -12.78 10.21 0.98
C GLN A 157 -12.27 8.76 0.96
N CYS A 158 -11.16 8.47 1.64
CA CYS A 158 -10.67 7.11 1.80
C CYS A 158 -11.64 6.26 2.65
N ARG A 159 -12.16 6.81 3.75
CA ARG A 159 -13.06 6.10 4.67
C ARG A 159 -14.37 5.63 4.03
N LYS A 160 -14.87 6.32 2.99
CA LYS A 160 -16.08 5.89 2.23
C LYS A 160 -16.02 4.45 1.73
N TYR A 161 -14.82 3.93 1.51
CA TYR A 161 -14.60 2.57 1.05
C TYR A 161 -14.42 1.56 2.17
N ASP A 162 -14.47 1.99 3.43
CA ASP A 162 -14.30 1.15 4.62
C ASP A 162 -12.99 0.31 4.53
N PRO A 163 -11.82 0.96 4.42
CA PRO A 163 -10.55 0.27 4.36
C PRO A 163 -10.09 -0.22 5.74
N GLY A 164 -9.19 -1.20 5.77
CA GLY A 164 -8.48 -1.58 6.99
C GLY A 164 -7.53 -0.48 7.47
N ILE A 165 -6.91 0.25 6.52
CA ILE A 165 -5.98 1.35 6.81
C ILE A 165 -6.21 2.50 5.81
N VAL A 166 -6.19 3.73 6.31
CA VAL A 166 -6.03 4.95 5.49
C VAL A 166 -4.58 5.39 5.56
N LYS A 167 -3.92 5.54 4.40
CA LYS A 167 -2.52 5.96 4.28
C LYS A 167 -2.47 7.30 3.55
N ILE A 168 -2.03 8.36 4.23
CA ILE A 168 -1.86 9.68 3.62
C ILE A 168 -0.38 10.05 3.74
N VAL A 169 0.25 10.27 2.59
CA VAL A 169 1.66 10.62 2.48
C VAL A 169 1.78 11.99 1.84
N THR A 170 2.57 12.89 2.45
CA THR A 170 2.77 14.25 1.96
C THR A 170 4.23 14.66 2.05
N PHE A 171 4.63 15.66 1.26
CA PHE A 171 5.96 16.24 1.32
C PHE A 171 5.97 17.42 2.30
N ALA A 172 6.82 17.37 3.32
CA ALA A 172 6.97 18.43 4.31
C ALA A 172 8.07 19.40 3.87
N HIS A 173 7.74 20.69 3.71
CA HIS A 173 8.70 21.75 3.45
C HIS A 173 9.23 22.38 4.73
N LYS A 174 8.51 22.23 5.84
CA LYS A 174 8.85 22.81 7.14
C LYS A 174 8.32 21.94 8.29
N PRO A 175 8.90 22.07 9.49
CA PRO A 175 8.51 21.24 10.65
C PRO A 175 7.01 21.26 10.99
N GLU A 176 6.34 22.41 10.77
CA GLU A 176 4.91 22.55 11.04
C GLU A 176 4.05 21.64 10.14
N ASP A 177 4.55 21.26 8.97
CA ASP A 177 3.87 20.32 8.09
C ASP A 177 3.78 18.93 8.73
N ASN A 178 4.84 18.49 9.41
CA ASN A 178 4.83 17.24 10.18
C ASN A 178 3.83 17.30 11.34
N LEU A 179 3.79 18.43 12.09
CA LEU A 179 2.84 18.62 13.17
C LEU A 179 1.40 18.57 12.66
N ARG A 180 1.14 19.16 11.48
CA ARG A 180 -0.16 19.10 10.82
C ARG A 180 -0.57 17.67 10.47
N MET A 181 0.36 16.86 9.93
CA MET A 181 0.11 15.44 9.65
C MET A 181 -0.14 14.65 10.94
N MET A 182 0.67 14.88 11.97
CA MET A 182 0.49 14.21 13.27
C MET A 182 -0.87 14.56 13.92
N SER A 183 -1.38 15.76 13.72
CA SER A 183 -2.70 16.16 14.24
C SER A 183 -3.88 15.41 13.62
N LEU A 184 -3.65 14.73 12.47
CA LEU A 184 -4.66 13.87 11.85
C LEU A 184 -4.87 12.56 12.62
N ILE A 185 -3.87 12.11 13.40
CA ILE A 185 -3.95 10.85 14.15
C ILE A 185 -5.08 10.85 15.18
N PRO A 186 -5.14 11.82 16.14
CA PRO A 186 -6.24 11.86 17.10
C PRO A 186 -7.59 12.12 16.43
N TYR A 187 -7.61 12.88 15.31
CA TYR A 187 -8.82 13.07 14.52
C TYR A 187 -9.31 11.73 13.95
N ALA A 188 -8.45 10.95 13.31
CA ALA A 188 -8.78 9.65 12.75
C ALA A 188 -9.23 8.65 13.82
N GLN A 189 -8.59 8.66 15.02
CA GLN A 189 -8.99 7.82 16.14
C GLN A 189 -10.41 8.11 16.61
N LYS A 190 -10.79 9.40 16.69
CA LYS A 190 -12.14 9.82 17.08
C LYS A 190 -13.22 9.37 16.07
N HIS A 191 -12.88 9.33 14.77
CA HIS A 191 -13.80 8.99 13.67
C HIS A 191 -13.62 7.54 13.19
N LYS A 192 -13.02 6.67 14.00
CA LYS A 192 -12.80 5.27 13.63
C LYS A 192 -14.07 4.42 13.70
N GLN A 193 -15.06 4.87 14.45
CA GLN A 193 -16.31 4.15 14.70
C GLN A 193 -17.50 4.69 13.89
N GLU A 194 -17.31 5.77 13.12
CA GLU A 194 -18.28 6.32 12.16
C GLU A 194 -18.04 5.72 10.76
#